data_0aac689de363704bb6fe67f776328b42
#
_entry.id   0aac689de363704bb6fe67f776328b42
#
_cell.length_a   1.000
_cell.length_b   1.000
_cell.length_c   1.000
_cell.angle_alpha   90.00
_cell.angle_beta   90.00
_cell.angle_gamma   90.00
#
_symmetry.space_group_name_H-M   'P 1'
#
loop_
_entity.id
_entity.type
_entity.pdbx_description
1 polymer ?
#
loop_
_entity_poly.entity_id
_entity_poly.type
_entity_poly.pdbx_seq_one_letter_code
_entity_poly.pdbx_strand_id
1 'polypeptide(L)'
;LFVTLPAADGNTQGGIVLSGHTDVVPVDGQPWDTDPFKPVVRDGNLYGRGTCDMKGFIGSVMTLLPEMRDAKLKTPFHFAFSYDEEIGCVGAPVMLAALRERGIRPDGCIVGEPTSMRVIVAHKGINAYQCCVRGHAAHSSLTPKGSNAIEYAARLICYIRDLADHFKQNGPFDELFDVPFTTAQTGTISGGIALNTIPALCEFVFEYRNLPGVDADGIFQRIQQYATDELIPKMQKEHPNAGIEFKRIAAAPALDASEQ
;
A
#
# COMPACT_ATOMS: atom_id res chain seq x y z
N LEU A 1 -2.70 -19.99 3.71
CA LEU A 1 -2.17 -21.28 4.16
C LEU A 1 -1.18 -21.06 5.30
N PHE A 2 -1.32 -21.86 6.39
CA PHE A 2 -0.29 -21.93 7.43
C PHE A 2 -0.01 -23.38 7.78
N VAL A 3 1.25 -23.79 7.73
CA VAL A 3 1.71 -25.16 8.01
C VAL A 3 2.92 -25.10 8.91
N THR A 4 3.02 -26.01 9.87
CA THR A 4 4.17 -26.14 10.77
C THR A 4 4.91 -27.45 10.50
N LEU A 5 6.21 -27.36 10.28
CA LEU A 5 7.16 -28.46 10.33
C LEU A 5 7.76 -28.46 11.74
N PRO A 6 7.43 -29.47 12.58
CA PRO A 6 7.87 -29.47 13.98
C PRO A 6 9.38 -29.69 14.10
N ALA A 7 9.94 -29.28 15.24
CA ALA A 7 11.29 -29.66 15.61
C ALA A 7 11.40 -31.18 15.85
N ALA A 8 12.62 -31.72 15.94
CA ALA A 8 12.88 -33.15 16.09
C ALA A 8 12.31 -33.76 17.39
N ASP A 9 12.08 -32.95 18.41
CA ASP A 9 11.42 -33.31 19.67
C ASP A 9 9.89 -33.21 19.63
N GLY A 10 9.31 -32.83 18.49
CA GLY A 10 7.88 -32.60 18.28
C GLY A 10 7.40 -31.20 18.68
N ASN A 11 8.28 -30.28 19.09
CA ASN A 11 7.89 -28.92 19.42
C ASN A 11 7.36 -28.17 18.18
N THR A 12 6.25 -27.44 18.36
CA THR A 12 5.59 -26.63 17.33
C THR A 12 5.47 -25.15 17.71
N GLN A 13 6.06 -24.75 18.84
CA GLN A 13 6.02 -23.37 19.34
C GLN A 13 7.37 -22.67 19.11
N GLY A 14 7.34 -21.35 19.00
CA GLY A 14 8.52 -20.57 18.65
C GLY A 14 8.91 -20.76 17.18
N GLY A 15 10.22 -20.75 16.90
CA GLY A 15 10.77 -21.03 15.57
C GLY A 15 10.62 -19.90 14.56
N ILE A 16 10.83 -20.22 13.30
CA ILE A 16 10.91 -19.24 12.20
C ILE A 16 9.76 -19.42 11.21
N VAL A 17 9.10 -18.33 10.87
CA VAL A 17 8.13 -18.27 9.77
C VAL A 17 8.86 -17.96 8.45
N LEU A 18 8.55 -18.71 7.41
CA LEU A 18 8.86 -18.39 6.02
C LEU A 18 7.57 -17.89 5.36
N SER A 19 7.50 -16.58 5.12
CA SER A 19 6.28 -15.90 4.68
C SER A 19 6.36 -15.43 3.24
N GLY A 20 5.26 -15.58 2.52
CA GLY A 20 5.10 -15.09 1.16
C GLY A 20 3.64 -14.94 0.77
N HIS A 21 3.38 -14.28 -0.36
CA HIS A 21 2.04 -14.19 -0.93
C HIS A 21 1.91 -15.00 -2.23
N THR A 22 0.69 -15.39 -2.55
CA THR A 22 0.38 -16.26 -3.69
C THR A 22 -0.25 -15.54 -4.88
N ASP A 23 -0.76 -14.35 -4.67
CA ASP A 23 -1.30 -13.48 -5.72
C ASP A 23 -0.20 -12.77 -6.50
N VAL A 24 -0.58 -12.08 -7.55
CA VAL A 24 0.30 -11.32 -8.44
C VAL A 24 -0.46 -10.14 -9.03
N VAL A 25 0.23 -9.04 -9.36
CA VAL A 25 -0.36 -7.92 -10.08
C VAL A 25 -0.82 -8.32 -11.49
N PRO A 26 -1.87 -7.65 -12.04
CA PRO A 26 -2.31 -7.85 -13.42
C PRO A 26 -1.20 -7.62 -14.44
N VAL A 27 -1.37 -8.17 -15.63
CA VAL A 27 -0.41 -8.04 -16.75
C VAL A 27 -0.93 -7.11 -17.85
N ASP A 28 -2.15 -6.62 -17.74
CA ASP A 28 -2.82 -5.80 -18.74
C ASP A 28 -2.03 -4.51 -19.02
N GLY A 29 -1.86 -4.20 -20.30
CA GLY A 29 -1.15 -3.00 -20.74
C GLY A 29 0.38 -3.05 -20.57
N GLN A 30 0.95 -4.17 -20.16
CA GLN A 30 2.40 -4.36 -20.02
C GLN A 30 2.99 -5.04 -21.26
N PRO A 31 4.16 -4.60 -21.77
CA PRO A 31 4.84 -5.27 -22.87
C PRO A 31 5.53 -6.56 -22.35
N TRP A 32 5.11 -7.71 -22.84
CA TRP A 32 5.70 -9.01 -22.53
C TRP A 32 6.28 -9.67 -23.79
N ASP A 33 7.52 -10.16 -23.71
CA ASP A 33 8.16 -10.92 -24.79
C ASP A 33 7.68 -12.37 -24.87
N THR A 34 7.09 -12.88 -23.77
CA THR A 34 6.59 -14.24 -23.65
C THR A 34 5.23 -14.20 -22.95
N ASP A 35 4.47 -15.31 -22.98
CA ASP A 35 3.25 -15.44 -22.18
C ASP A 35 3.60 -15.31 -20.68
N PRO A 36 3.10 -14.29 -19.97
CA PRO A 36 3.49 -14.03 -18.60
C PRO A 36 3.12 -15.16 -17.62
N PHE A 37 2.15 -16.01 -17.98
CA PHE A 37 1.70 -17.12 -17.15
C PHE A 37 2.25 -18.49 -17.59
N LYS A 38 3.18 -18.49 -18.56
CA LYS A 38 3.94 -19.69 -18.96
C LYS A 38 5.44 -19.45 -18.72
N PRO A 39 5.96 -19.83 -17.53
CA PRO A 39 7.33 -19.54 -17.16
C PRO A 39 8.34 -20.10 -18.18
N VAL A 40 9.32 -19.29 -18.55
CA VAL A 40 10.38 -19.64 -19.50
C VAL A 40 11.74 -19.49 -18.84
N VAL A 41 12.57 -20.53 -18.94
CA VAL A 41 13.98 -20.45 -18.52
C VAL A 41 14.83 -20.00 -19.72
N ARG A 42 15.54 -18.89 -19.56
CA ARG A 42 16.43 -18.33 -20.57
C ARG A 42 17.64 -17.70 -19.89
N ASP A 43 18.84 -17.99 -20.36
CA ASP A 43 20.10 -17.45 -19.84
C ASP A 43 20.26 -17.59 -18.31
N GLY A 44 19.82 -18.72 -17.76
CA GLY A 44 19.89 -19.02 -16.33
C GLY A 44 18.84 -18.29 -15.47
N ASN A 45 17.94 -17.51 -16.06
CA ASN A 45 16.86 -16.82 -15.38
C ASN A 45 15.49 -17.42 -15.71
N LEU A 46 14.57 -17.35 -14.74
CA LEU A 46 13.18 -17.75 -14.91
C LEU A 46 12.31 -16.50 -15.14
N TYR A 47 11.70 -16.41 -16.32
CA TYR A 47 10.83 -15.32 -16.73
C TYR A 47 9.36 -15.71 -16.60
N GLY A 48 8.55 -14.82 -16.04
CA GLY A 48 7.11 -14.96 -15.90
C GLY A 48 6.54 -14.04 -14.81
N ARG A 49 5.25 -13.77 -14.85
CA ARG A 49 4.58 -13.01 -13.78
C ARG A 49 4.64 -13.78 -12.46
N GLY A 50 5.09 -13.12 -11.37
CA GLY A 50 5.22 -13.72 -10.05
C GLY A 50 6.47 -14.57 -9.84
N THR A 51 7.37 -14.70 -10.83
CA THR A 51 8.62 -15.46 -10.63
C THR A 51 9.58 -14.76 -9.68
N CYS A 52 9.61 -13.43 -9.68
CA CYS A 52 10.39 -12.62 -8.77
C CYS A 52 9.55 -12.23 -7.54
N ASP A 53 8.37 -11.76 -7.75
CA ASP A 53 7.41 -11.27 -6.75
C ASP A 53 6.15 -12.15 -6.78
N MET A 54 6.03 -13.10 -5.78
CA MET A 54 7.18 -13.64 -5.04
C MET A 54 7.14 -15.18 -5.00
N LYS A 55 6.54 -15.81 -6.05
CA LYS A 55 6.46 -17.29 -6.15
C LYS A 55 7.82 -17.97 -6.24
N GLY A 56 8.88 -17.26 -6.68
CA GLY A 56 10.25 -17.77 -6.68
C GLY A 56 10.73 -18.12 -5.28
N PHE A 57 10.44 -17.27 -4.29
CA PHE A 57 10.72 -17.58 -2.89
C PHE A 57 9.94 -18.79 -2.41
N ILE A 58 8.63 -18.85 -2.67
CA ILE A 58 7.78 -19.99 -2.31
C ILE A 58 8.32 -21.28 -2.95
N GLY A 59 8.69 -21.23 -4.24
CA GLY A 59 9.30 -22.37 -4.95
C GLY A 59 10.61 -22.82 -4.30
N SER A 60 11.48 -21.90 -3.93
CA SER A 60 12.74 -22.20 -3.22
C SER A 60 12.49 -22.87 -1.88
N VAL A 61 11.54 -22.36 -1.08
CA VAL A 61 11.13 -22.97 0.20
C VAL A 61 10.59 -24.37 -0.02
N MET A 62 9.73 -24.60 -1.01
CA MET A 62 9.16 -25.91 -1.30
C MET A 62 10.22 -26.91 -1.79
N THR A 63 11.24 -26.46 -2.51
CA THR A 63 12.34 -27.29 -2.97
C THR A 63 13.19 -27.79 -1.79
N LEU A 64 13.36 -26.95 -0.76
CA LEU A 64 14.13 -27.31 0.46
C LEU A 64 13.33 -28.16 1.46
N LEU A 65 12.02 -28.24 1.33
CA LEU A 65 11.15 -28.92 2.29
C LEU A 65 11.55 -30.41 2.57
N PRO A 66 11.94 -31.23 1.56
CA PRO A 66 12.42 -32.60 1.84
C PRO A 66 13.65 -32.64 2.75
N GLU A 67 14.63 -31.75 2.48
CA GLU A 67 15.85 -31.64 3.31
C GLU A 67 15.53 -31.18 4.72
N MET A 68 14.66 -30.17 4.85
CA MET A 68 14.21 -29.66 6.14
C MET A 68 13.48 -30.74 6.95
N ARG A 69 12.65 -31.58 6.31
CA ARG A 69 11.92 -32.67 6.95
C ARG A 69 12.89 -33.74 7.48
N ASP A 70 13.92 -34.05 6.69
CA ASP A 70 14.88 -35.12 7.04
C ASP A 70 15.96 -34.62 8.01
N ALA A 71 16.10 -33.30 8.19
CA ALA A 71 16.99 -32.69 9.13
C ALA A 71 16.48 -32.83 10.59
N LYS A 72 17.39 -32.97 11.54
CA LYS A 72 17.06 -32.90 12.97
C LYS A 72 16.91 -31.43 13.41
N LEU A 73 15.81 -30.81 13.06
CA LEU A 73 15.54 -29.42 13.38
C LEU A 73 15.52 -29.20 14.90
N LYS A 74 16.19 -28.16 15.38
CA LYS A 74 16.18 -27.76 16.79
C LYS A 74 14.97 -26.89 17.13
N THR A 75 14.44 -26.17 16.14
CA THR A 75 13.28 -25.28 16.27
C THR A 75 12.31 -25.56 15.10
N PRO A 76 11.00 -25.34 15.26
CA PRO A 76 10.05 -25.52 14.17
C PRO A 76 10.24 -24.49 13.07
N PHE A 77 9.85 -24.86 11.85
CA PHE A 77 9.60 -23.92 10.76
C PHE A 77 8.11 -23.82 10.46
N HIS A 78 7.66 -22.62 10.21
CA HIS A 78 6.29 -22.35 9.81
C HIS A 78 6.30 -21.77 8.38
N PHE A 79 5.37 -22.24 7.56
CA PHE A 79 5.16 -21.76 6.20
C PHE A 79 3.86 -20.97 6.20
N ALA A 80 3.93 -19.67 5.91
CA ALA A 80 2.81 -18.76 5.93
C ALA A 80 2.63 -18.14 4.54
N PHE A 81 1.64 -18.62 3.77
CA PHE A 81 1.36 -18.11 2.44
C PHE A 81 0.01 -17.40 2.44
N SER A 82 0.04 -16.09 2.28
CA SER A 82 -1.11 -15.21 2.25
C SER A 82 -1.69 -15.07 0.84
N TYR A 83 -2.79 -14.35 0.72
CA TYR A 83 -3.48 -13.97 -0.49
C TYR A 83 -3.74 -12.46 -0.45
N ASP A 84 -4.01 -11.86 -1.60
CA ASP A 84 -4.38 -10.44 -1.72
C ASP A 84 -3.37 -9.48 -1.05
N GLU A 85 -2.07 -9.78 -1.21
CA GLU A 85 -0.99 -8.89 -0.80
C GLU A 85 -0.97 -7.65 -1.70
N GLU A 86 -1.02 -7.85 -3.01
CA GLU A 86 -0.88 -6.85 -4.07
C GLU A 86 -2.01 -5.79 -4.07
N ILE A 87 -3.08 -6.03 -3.35
CA ILE A 87 -4.18 -5.08 -3.17
C ILE A 87 -4.25 -4.50 -1.75
N GLY A 88 -3.15 -4.60 -0.98
CA GLY A 88 -3.00 -3.99 0.33
C GLY A 88 -2.89 -4.97 1.49
N CYS A 89 -2.23 -6.11 1.32
CA CYS A 89 -1.94 -7.12 2.35
C CYS A 89 -3.21 -7.67 3.05
N VAL A 90 -4.33 -7.77 2.35
CA VAL A 90 -5.66 -8.09 2.95
C VAL A 90 -5.67 -9.44 3.66
N GLY A 91 -4.96 -10.43 3.13
CA GLY A 91 -4.92 -11.79 3.69
C GLY A 91 -4.06 -11.93 4.94
N ALA A 92 -3.02 -11.12 5.10
CA ALA A 92 -2.08 -11.22 6.21
C ALA A 92 -2.75 -10.95 7.59
N PRO A 93 -3.54 -9.86 7.79
CA PRO A 93 -4.25 -9.63 9.04
C PRO A 93 -5.21 -10.76 9.44
N VAL A 94 -5.88 -11.37 8.47
CA VAL A 94 -6.80 -12.51 8.71
C VAL A 94 -6.03 -13.72 9.23
N MET A 95 -4.89 -14.04 8.59
CA MET A 95 -4.03 -15.13 9.03
C MET A 95 -3.45 -14.84 10.41
N LEU A 96 -2.94 -13.64 10.67
CA LEU A 96 -2.37 -13.25 11.96
C LEU A 96 -3.40 -13.32 13.10
N ALA A 97 -4.65 -12.91 12.86
CA ALA A 97 -5.73 -13.06 13.83
C ALA A 97 -5.96 -14.53 14.21
N ALA A 98 -6.07 -15.42 13.21
CA ALA A 98 -6.25 -16.85 13.42
C ALA A 98 -5.05 -17.50 14.15
N LEU A 99 -3.81 -17.08 13.87
CA LEU A 99 -2.61 -17.57 14.58
C LEU A 99 -2.60 -17.12 16.04
N ARG A 100 -3.00 -15.87 16.31
CA ARG A 100 -3.13 -15.34 17.68
C ARG A 100 -4.16 -16.11 18.49
N GLU A 101 -5.34 -16.39 17.93
CA GLU A 101 -6.39 -17.19 18.57
C GLU A 101 -5.89 -18.62 18.90
N ARG A 102 -5.07 -19.20 18.04
CA ARG A 102 -4.47 -20.54 18.23
C ARG A 102 -3.25 -20.53 19.16
N GLY A 103 -2.84 -19.37 19.67
CA GLY A 103 -1.69 -19.21 20.54
C GLY A 103 -0.34 -19.47 19.88
N ILE A 104 -0.25 -19.40 18.56
CA ILE A 104 0.99 -19.59 17.81
C ILE A 104 1.80 -18.29 17.86
N ARG A 105 3.03 -18.36 18.39
CA ARG A 105 3.95 -17.23 18.56
C ARG A 105 5.34 -17.64 18.06
N PRO A 106 5.67 -17.35 16.80
CA PRO A 106 7.02 -17.56 16.26
C PRO A 106 8.05 -16.63 16.91
N ASP A 107 9.33 -17.02 16.90
CA ASP A 107 10.44 -16.20 17.37
C ASP A 107 10.90 -15.19 16.31
N GLY A 108 10.63 -15.47 15.03
CA GLY A 108 10.99 -14.59 13.92
C GLY A 108 10.28 -14.94 12.63
N CYS A 109 10.38 -14.03 11.65
CA CYS A 109 9.78 -14.19 10.34
C CYS A 109 10.75 -13.71 9.25
N ILE A 110 10.88 -14.52 8.19
CA ILE A 110 11.54 -14.15 6.95
C ILE A 110 10.44 -13.96 5.91
N VAL A 111 10.23 -12.72 5.49
CA VAL A 111 9.35 -12.37 4.38
C VAL A 111 10.18 -12.36 3.11
N GLY A 112 9.81 -13.19 2.14
CA GLY A 112 10.66 -13.48 0.97
C GLY A 112 10.47 -12.52 -0.19
N GLU A 113 10.19 -11.26 0.08
CA GLU A 113 10.07 -10.21 -0.93
C GLU A 113 11.41 -9.98 -1.68
N PRO A 114 11.36 -9.52 -2.97
CA PRO A 114 12.56 -9.38 -3.80
C PRO A 114 13.37 -8.14 -3.41
N THR A 115 14.25 -8.26 -2.42
CA THR A 115 15.09 -7.18 -1.87
C THR A 115 16.54 -7.24 -2.37
N SER A 116 16.82 -7.95 -3.48
CA SER A 116 18.19 -8.23 -3.95
C SER A 116 19.07 -8.87 -2.86
N MET A 117 18.50 -9.76 -2.06
CA MET A 117 19.13 -10.48 -0.93
C MET A 117 19.62 -9.55 0.20
N ARG A 118 19.10 -8.34 0.28
CA ARG A 118 19.34 -7.44 1.43
C ARG A 118 18.30 -7.69 2.51
N VAL A 119 18.70 -7.65 3.74
CA VAL A 119 17.77 -7.67 4.88
C VAL A 119 17.20 -6.26 5.05
N ILE A 120 15.89 -6.13 4.83
CA ILE A 120 15.14 -4.90 5.07
C ILE A 120 14.52 -5.01 6.44
N VAL A 121 14.86 -4.08 7.33
CA VAL A 121 14.44 -4.10 8.74
C VAL A 121 13.45 -3.00 9.10
N ALA A 122 13.22 -2.06 8.17
CA ALA A 122 12.30 -0.95 8.37
C ALA A 122 11.63 -0.57 7.05
N HIS A 123 10.42 0.01 7.12
CA HIS A 123 9.75 0.58 5.96
C HIS A 123 8.80 1.72 6.38
N LYS A 124 8.55 2.63 5.44
CA LYS A 124 7.57 3.71 5.64
C LYS A 124 6.15 3.14 5.68
N GLY A 125 5.29 3.81 6.44
CA GLY A 125 3.86 3.55 6.41
C GLY A 125 3.24 3.92 5.05
N ILE A 126 2.12 3.29 4.74
CA ILE A 126 1.33 3.54 3.53
C ILE A 126 -0.02 4.06 3.97
N ASN A 127 -0.46 5.17 3.38
CA ASN A 127 -1.80 5.70 3.59
C ASN A 127 -2.31 6.26 2.27
N ALA A 128 -3.34 5.62 1.70
CA ALA A 128 -3.92 6.02 0.42
C ALA A 128 -5.41 6.31 0.56
N TYR A 129 -5.85 7.36 -0.13
CA TYR A 129 -7.22 7.86 -0.06
C TYR A 129 -7.75 8.19 -1.45
N GLN A 130 -8.99 7.82 -1.69
CA GLN A 130 -9.82 8.37 -2.76
C GLN A 130 -10.53 9.61 -2.24
N CYS A 131 -10.45 10.70 -2.98
CA CYS A 131 -11.16 11.95 -2.72
C CYS A 131 -12.20 12.16 -3.81
N CYS A 132 -13.45 12.40 -3.42
CA CYS A 132 -14.56 12.71 -4.29
C CYS A 132 -15.02 14.15 -4.03
N VAL A 133 -14.83 15.01 -5.02
CA VAL A 133 -15.29 16.41 -5.00
C VAL A 133 -16.58 16.55 -5.78
N ARG A 134 -17.65 16.91 -5.09
CA ARG A 134 -18.99 17.12 -5.67
C ARG A 134 -19.28 18.60 -5.80
N GLY A 135 -19.38 19.07 -7.02
CA GLY A 135 -19.79 20.42 -7.35
C GLY A 135 -21.24 20.48 -7.84
N HIS A 136 -21.52 21.46 -8.72
CA HIS A 136 -22.82 21.62 -9.34
C HIS A 136 -22.64 22.02 -10.81
N ALA A 137 -23.28 21.27 -11.72
CA ALA A 137 -23.20 21.53 -13.16
C ALA A 137 -24.03 22.75 -13.57
N ALA A 138 -23.45 23.52 -14.47
CA ALA A 138 -24.15 24.59 -15.19
C ALA A 138 -23.48 24.77 -16.56
N HIS A 139 -24.12 25.50 -17.45
CA HIS A 139 -23.47 25.89 -18.70
C HIS A 139 -22.30 26.84 -18.43
N SER A 140 -21.20 26.72 -19.16
CA SER A 140 -19.97 27.48 -18.90
C SER A 140 -20.14 29.01 -18.98
N SER A 141 -21.14 29.51 -19.70
CA SER A 141 -21.52 30.93 -19.71
C SER A 141 -22.22 31.39 -18.42
N LEU A 142 -22.59 30.46 -17.54
CA LEU A 142 -23.34 30.70 -16.31
C LEU A 142 -22.51 30.28 -15.09
N THR A 143 -21.19 30.47 -15.10
CA THR A 143 -20.26 30.04 -14.04
C THR A 143 -20.73 30.39 -12.62
N PRO A 144 -21.32 31.56 -12.33
CA PRO A 144 -21.81 31.88 -11.00
C PRO A 144 -23.00 31.01 -10.51
N LYS A 145 -23.58 30.18 -11.39
CA LYS A 145 -24.69 29.26 -11.05
C LYS A 145 -24.20 27.82 -10.81
N GLY A 146 -22.91 27.54 -11.03
CA GLY A 146 -22.31 26.24 -10.83
C GLY A 146 -21.26 26.27 -9.71
N SER A 147 -20.82 25.07 -9.30
CA SER A 147 -19.64 24.89 -8.42
C SER A 147 -18.69 23.90 -9.09
N ASN A 148 -17.50 24.36 -9.46
CA ASN A 148 -16.58 23.60 -10.31
C ASN A 148 -15.75 22.61 -9.48
N ALA A 149 -16.13 21.31 -9.57
CA ALA A 149 -15.46 20.25 -8.82
C ALA A 149 -13.96 20.11 -9.16
N ILE A 150 -13.57 20.34 -10.43
CA ILE A 150 -12.16 20.25 -10.85
C ILE A 150 -11.33 21.35 -10.19
N GLU A 151 -11.84 22.59 -10.15
CA GLU A 151 -11.08 23.71 -9.56
C GLU A 151 -10.88 23.54 -8.04
N TYR A 152 -11.87 22.99 -7.34
CA TYR A 152 -11.73 22.68 -5.90
C TYR A 152 -10.82 21.47 -5.66
N ALA A 153 -10.89 20.43 -6.51
CA ALA A 153 -9.94 19.32 -6.49
C ALA A 153 -8.49 19.81 -6.69
N ALA A 154 -8.27 20.69 -7.67
CA ALA A 154 -6.96 21.26 -7.94
C ALA A 154 -6.39 22.03 -6.72
N ARG A 155 -7.20 22.82 -6.01
CA ARG A 155 -6.78 23.53 -4.79
C ARG A 155 -6.36 22.55 -3.70
N LEU A 156 -7.13 21.45 -3.50
CA LEU A 156 -6.80 20.43 -2.52
C LEU A 156 -5.52 19.67 -2.90
N ILE A 157 -5.33 19.37 -4.18
CA ILE A 157 -4.12 18.74 -4.71
C ILE A 157 -2.89 19.65 -4.50
N CYS A 158 -3.03 20.96 -4.74
CA CYS A 158 -1.97 21.93 -4.44
C CYS A 158 -1.63 21.92 -2.95
N TYR A 159 -2.60 21.91 -2.06
CA TYR A 159 -2.36 21.81 -0.62
C TYR A 159 -1.62 20.52 -0.21
N ILE A 160 -2.00 19.36 -0.80
CA ILE A 160 -1.28 18.10 -0.58
C ILE A 160 0.17 18.22 -1.06
N ARG A 161 0.40 18.87 -2.18
CA ARG A 161 1.75 19.14 -2.70
C ARG A 161 2.54 20.04 -1.76
N ASP A 162 1.93 21.11 -1.24
CA ASP A 162 2.57 22.01 -0.27
C ASP A 162 2.98 21.27 1.01
N LEU A 163 2.14 20.32 1.47
CA LEU A 163 2.50 19.43 2.58
C LEU A 163 3.69 18.52 2.26
N ALA A 164 3.74 17.97 1.05
CA ALA A 164 4.87 17.14 0.62
C ALA A 164 6.17 17.96 0.58
N ASP A 165 6.12 19.20 0.05
CA ASP A 165 7.25 20.11 0.02
C ASP A 165 7.66 20.56 1.44
N HIS A 166 6.69 20.75 2.35
CA HIS A 166 6.98 21.02 3.76
C HIS A 166 7.77 19.88 4.41
N PHE A 167 7.35 18.63 4.25
CA PHE A 167 8.09 17.48 4.79
C PHE A 167 9.48 17.35 4.19
N LYS A 168 9.63 17.61 2.89
CA LYS A 168 10.93 17.61 2.21
C LYS A 168 11.89 18.66 2.76
N GLN A 169 11.38 19.82 3.16
CA GLN A 169 12.20 20.95 3.62
C GLN A 169 12.46 20.93 5.13
N ASN A 170 11.47 20.47 5.91
CA ASN A 170 11.46 20.65 7.36
C ASN A 170 11.47 19.33 8.14
N GLY A 171 11.36 18.18 7.48
CA GLY A 171 11.33 16.87 8.12
C GLY A 171 10.02 16.58 8.87
N PRO A 172 10.07 15.64 9.82
CA PRO A 172 11.26 14.97 10.36
C PRO A 172 12.04 14.19 9.30
N PHE A 173 13.35 14.00 9.56
CA PHE A 173 14.25 13.25 8.67
C PHE A 173 14.78 12.00 9.35
N ASP A 174 14.97 10.93 8.55
CA ASP A 174 15.65 9.70 8.94
C ASP A 174 16.54 9.24 7.79
N GLU A 175 17.84 9.40 7.95
CA GLU A 175 18.86 9.11 6.94
C GLU A 175 19.07 7.61 6.68
N LEU A 176 18.39 6.73 7.40
CA LEU A 176 18.38 5.29 7.14
C LEU A 176 17.46 4.91 5.96
N PHE A 177 16.61 5.85 5.51
CA PHE A 177 15.74 5.64 4.35
C PHE A 177 16.30 6.33 3.10
N ASP A 178 16.16 5.69 1.92
CA ASP A 178 16.57 6.24 0.62
C ASP A 178 16.00 7.64 0.35
N VAL A 179 14.77 7.88 0.80
CA VAL A 179 14.15 9.21 0.86
C VAL A 179 13.90 9.53 2.33
N PRO A 180 14.72 10.38 2.97
CA PRO A 180 14.77 10.51 4.43
C PRO A 180 13.64 11.33 5.04
N PHE A 181 12.52 11.53 4.36
CA PHE A 181 11.35 12.29 4.83
C PHE A 181 10.04 11.67 4.38
N THR A 182 8.94 12.06 5.02
CA THR A 182 7.58 11.67 4.61
C THR A 182 7.26 12.23 3.24
N THR A 183 6.80 11.39 2.32
CA THR A 183 6.41 11.78 0.96
C THR A 183 4.90 11.77 0.78
N ALA A 184 4.36 12.64 -0.08
CA ALA A 184 2.97 12.60 -0.51
C ALA A 184 2.87 12.92 -2.00
N GLN A 185 1.87 12.30 -2.66
CA GLN A 185 1.59 12.52 -4.08
C GLN A 185 0.12 12.29 -4.42
N THR A 186 -0.33 12.88 -5.53
CA THR A 186 -1.58 12.53 -6.20
C THR A 186 -1.26 11.61 -7.37
N GLY A 187 -1.84 10.39 -7.37
CA GLY A 187 -1.55 9.37 -8.38
C GLY A 187 -2.47 9.43 -9.60
N THR A 188 -3.75 9.68 -9.38
CA THR A 188 -4.75 9.74 -10.47
C THR A 188 -5.75 10.85 -10.24
N ILE A 189 -6.30 11.40 -11.34
CA ILE A 189 -7.40 12.38 -11.32
C ILE A 189 -8.31 12.17 -12.52
N SER A 190 -9.62 12.29 -12.32
CA SER A 190 -10.65 12.25 -13.36
C SER A 190 -11.78 13.19 -13.01
N GLY A 191 -12.31 13.96 -13.98
CA GLY A 191 -13.40 14.87 -13.73
C GLY A 191 -13.90 15.58 -14.99
N GLY A 192 -15.14 16.10 -14.90
CA GLY A 192 -15.80 16.79 -16.02
C GLY A 192 -16.33 15.83 -17.10
N ILE A 193 -17.18 16.38 -17.98
CA ILE A 193 -17.81 15.62 -19.07
C ILE A 193 -17.71 16.33 -20.43
N ALA A 194 -17.61 17.67 -20.44
CA ALA A 194 -17.53 18.47 -21.65
C ALA A 194 -16.95 19.86 -21.35
N LEU A 195 -16.31 20.47 -22.35
CA LEU A 195 -15.68 21.79 -22.23
C LEU A 195 -16.64 22.89 -21.79
N ASN A 196 -17.90 22.84 -22.27
CA ASN A 196 -18.91 23.87 -22.05
C ASN A 196 -19.87 23.56 -20.88
N THR A 197 -19.48 22.62 -20.01
CA THR A 197 -20.25 22.25 -18.82
C THR A 197 -19.35 22.37 -17.59
N ILE A 198 -19.78 23.11 -16.55
CA ILE A 198 -19.10 23.19 -15.27
C ILE A 198 -19.06 21.79 -14.65
N PRO A 199 -17.89 21.24 -14.30
CA PRO A 199 -17.76 19.91 -13.74
C PRO A 199 -18.50 19.76 -12.40
N ALA A 200 -19.46 18.83 -12.34
CA ALA A 200 -20.17 18.49 -11.10
C ALA A 200 -19.44 17.42 -10.27
N LEU A 201 -18.46 16.74 -10.85
CA LEU A 201 -17.71 15.67 -10.20
C LEU A 201 -16.25 15.72 -10.60
N CYS A 202 -15.38 15.56 -9.63
CA CYS A 202 -13.97 15.26 -9.81
C CYS A 202 -13.52 14.27 -8.73
N GLU A 203 -12.85 13.19 -9.15
CA GLU A 203 -12.29 12.20 -8.26
C GLU A 203 -10.78 12.15 -8.46
N PHE A 204 -10.04 12.01 -7.38
CA PHE A 204 -8.60 11.78 -7.43
C PHE A 204 -8.16 10.85 -6.31
N VAL A 205 -7.02 10.19 -6.51
CA VAL A 205 -6.39 9.32 -5.52
C VAL A 205 -5.06 9.95 -5.13
N PHE A 206 -4.82 10.04 -3.83
CA PHE A 206 -3.55 10.48 -3.27
C PHE A 206 -3.06 9.52 -2.20
N GLU A 207 -1.76 9.50 -2.00
CA GLU A 207 -1.13 8.75 -0.92
C GLU A 207 -0.03 9.57 -0.24
N TYR A 208 0.31 9.15 0.97
CA TYR A 208 1.53 9.56 1.64
C TYR A 208 2.22 8.35 2.28
N ARG A 209 3.56 8.43 2.30
CA ARG A 209 4.45 7.42 2.88
C ARG A 209 5.17 8.06 4.07
N ASN A 210 4.66 7.80 5.28
CA ASN A 210 5.22 8.40 6.50
C ASN A 210 6.40 7.59 7.04
N LEU A 211 7.38 8.29 7.60
CA LEU A 211 8.44 7.68 8.39
C LEU A 211 7.87 7.04 9.67
N PRO A 212 8.55 6.03 10.26
CA PRO A 212 8.25 5.57 11.61
C PRO A 212 8.22 6.74 12.61
N GLY A 213 7.35 6.66 13.61
CA GLY A 213 7.17 7.72 14.61
C GLY A 213 6.42 8.98 14.12
N VAL A 214 6.14 9.11 12.83
CA VAL A 214 5.31 10.21 12.31
C VAL A 214 3.83 9.86 12.44
N ASP A 215 3.06 10.76 13.02
CA ASP A 215 1.60 10.65 13.16
C ASP A 215 0.92 10.69 11.78
N ALA A 216 0.64 9.51 11.24
CA ALA A 216 0.00 9.34 9.94
C ALA A 216 -1.44 9.89 9.93
N ASP A 217 -2.19 9.69 11.02
CA ASP A 217 -3.57 10.19 11.10
C ASP A 217 -3.60 11.73 11.22
N GLY A 218 -2.61 12.33 11.89
CA GLY A 218 -2.43 13.78 11.93
C GLY A 218 -2.16 14.40 10.56
N ILE A 219 -1.45 13.72 9.66
CA ILE A 219 -1.29 14.16 8.27
C ILE A 219 -2.65 14.20 7.56
N PHE A 220 -3.44 13.14 7.66
CA PHE A 220 -4.76 13.10 7.04
C PHE A 220 -5.70 14.15 7.63
N GLN A 221 -5.69 14.33 8.95
CA GLN A 221 -6.49 15.36 9.62
C GLN A 221 -6.20 16.77 9.09
N ARG A 222 -4.94 17.12 8.82
CA ARG A 222 -4.58 18.41 8.20
C ARG A 222 -5.20 18.57 6.81
N ILE A 223 -5.19 17.53 5.98
CA ILE A 223 -5.79 17.53 4.63
C ILE A 223 -7.31 17.69 4.75
N GLN A 224 -7.93 16.92 5.63
CA GLN A 224 -9.38 16.96 5.88
C GLN A 224 -9.81 18.31 6.44
N GLN A 225 -9.05 18.88 7.37
CA GLN A 225 -9.32 20.18 7.96
C GLN A 225 -9.25 21.29 6.90
N TYR A 226 -8.24 21.30 6.05
CA TYR A 226 -8.16 22.27 4.94
C TYR A 226 -9.40 22.17 4.02
N ALA A 227 -9.83 20.97 3.69
CA ALA A 227 -11.05 20.77 2.90
C ALA A 227 -12.29 21.32 3.64
N THR A 228 -12.42 21.02 4.94
CA THR A 228 -13.59 21.38 5.77
C THR A 228 -13.65 22.87 6.06
N ASP A 229 -12.51 23.50 6.38
CA ASP A 229 -12.51 24.89 6.86
C ASP A 229 -12.35 25.89 5.70
N GLU A 230 -11.62 25.50 4.63
CA GLU A 230 -11.30 26.43 3.56
C GLU A 230 -12.08 26.20 2.26
N LEU A 231 -12.36 24.94 1.88
CA LEU A 231 -12.93 24.64 0.56
C LEU A 231 -14.45 24.42 0.64
N ILE A 232 -14.93 23.53 1.48
CA ILE A 232 -16.35 23.18 1.57
C ILE A 232 -17.25 24.41 1.84
N PRO A 233 -16.89 25.37 2.74
CA PRO A 233 -17.72 26.56 2.93
C PRO A 233 -17.82 27.45 1.70
N LYS A 234 -16.77 27.51 0.87
CA LYS A 234 -16.78 28.25 -0.41
C LYS A 234 -17.67 27.55 -1.43
N MET A 235 -17.53 26.22 -1.55
CA MET A 235 -18.36 25.38 -2.42
C MET A 235 -19.85 25.51 -2.08
N GLN A 236 -20.20 25.49 -0.77
CA GLN A 236 -21.59 25.55 -0.31
C GLN A 236 -22.21 26.94 -0.47
N LYS A 237 -21.42 27.99 -0.55
CA LYS A 237 -21.92 29.32 -0.96
C LYS A 237 -22.34 29.35 -2.45
N GLU A 238 -21.64 28.57 -3.31
CA GLU A 238 -21.96 28.44 -4.73
C GLU A 238 -23.15 27.48 -4.95
N HIS A 239 -23.16 26.33 -4.23
CA HIS A 239 -24.25 25.36 -4.26
C HIS A 239 -24.35 24.58 -2.93
N PRO A 240 -25.53 24.54 -2.26
CA PRO A 240 -25.69 23.97 -0.92
C PRO A 240 -25.26 22.50 -0.76
N ASN A 241 -25.39 21.70 -1.83
CA ASN A 241 -25.07 20.27 -1.83
C ASN A 241 -23.64 19.98 -2.31
N ALA A 242 -22.81 21.00 -2.57
CA ALA A 242 -21.44 20.82 -2.94
C ALA A 242 -20.59 20.43 -1.73
N GLY A 243 -19.57 19.58 -1.94
CA GLY A 243 -18.74 19.10 -0.84
C GLY A 243 -17.59 18.19 -1.28
N ILE A 244 -16.82 17.76 -0.30
CA ILE A 244 -15.64 16.89 -0.47
C ILE A 244 -15.77 15.71 0.48
N GLU A 245 -15.59 14.51 -0.05
CA GLU A 245 -15.63 13.25 0.69
C GLU A 245 -14.32 12.50 0.52
N PHE A 246 -13.87 11.82 1.58
CA PHE A 246 -12.67 10.99 1.56
C PHE A 246 -13.01 9.55 1.90
N LYS A 247 -12.39 8.62 1.19
CA LYS A 247 -12.43 7.20 1.48
C LYS A 247 -11.00 6.67 1.58
N ARG A 248 -10.61 6.12 2.72
CA ARG A 248 -9.34 5.41 2.86
C ARG A 248 -9.40 4.11 2.06
N ILE A 249 -8.46 3.90 1.17
CA ILE A 249 -8.40 2.73 0.27
C ILE A 249 -7.27 1.78 0.60
N ALA A 250 -6.19 2.26 1.22
CA ALA A 250 -5.11 1.41 1.73
C ALA A 250 -4.47 2.03 2.97
N ALA A 251 -4.01 1.17 3.88
CA ALA A 251 -3.21 1.56 5.04
C ALA A 251 -2.30 0.41 5.46
N ALA A 252 -1.03 0.72 5.69
CA ALA A 252 -0.09 -0.14 6.41
C ALA A 252 0.73 0.72 7.37
N PRO A 253 0.97 0.26 8.61
CA PRO A 253 1.80 1.01 9.55
C PRO A 253 3.24 1.07 9.04
N ALA A 254 3.99 2.07 9.46
CA ALA A 254 5.45 2.05 9.31
C ALA A 254 6.06 1.00 10.25
N LEU A 255 7.19 0.44 9.87
CA LEU A 255 7.99 -0.48 10.68
C LEU A 255 9.33 0.15 11.00
N ASP A 256 9.71 0.12 12.28
CA ASP A 256 11.03 0.49 12.76
C ASP A 256 11.65 -0.70 13.51
N ALA A 257 12.89 -1.05 13.19
CA ALA A 257 13.61 -2.13 13.87
C ALA A 257 14.05 -1.76 15.31
N SER A 258 14.08 -0.48 15.65
CA SER A 258 14.45 0.00 16.99
C SER A 258 13.39 -0.29 18.07
N GLU A 259 12.19 -0.67 17.68
CA GLU A 259 11.08 -0.97 18.60
C GLU A 259 10.95 -2.46 18.98
N GLN A 260 11.96 -3.30 18.64
CA GLN A 260 11.97 -4.74 18.92
C GLN A 260 12.83 -5.10 20.13
#